data_7e8a3290a1eef07cf6aadafdc7dc2ae0
#
_entry.id   7e8a3290a1eef07cf6aadafdc7dc2ae0
#
_cell.length_a   1.000
_cell.length_b   1.000
_cell.length_c   1.000
_cell.angle_alpha   90.00
_cell.angle_beta   90.00
_cell.angle_gamma   90.00
#
_symmetry.space_group_name_H-M   'P 1'
#
loop_
_entity.id
_entity.type
_entity.pdbx_description
1 polymer ?
#
loop_
_entity_poly.entity_id
_entity_poly.type
_entity_poly.pdbx_seq_one_letter_code
_entity_poly.pdbx_strand_id
1 'polypeptide(L)'
;MGWSSWNTFGINISDKIIMRQADAMKAMGLADVGYDHINIDDGYFGGRNLRTGELLIHAKRFPSGLKPVVDYIHSLGLKAGIYSDAGRNTCGHYFQNDTIAHDVGLYGYDERDCDFFFNTLKFDFIKVDYCGGNANENVDHLNLDCEERYTDIARAIAKTGREDVRMNVCRWDYPGNWVHDVAASWRTTGDIYAAWESIRDIIRQNLYLSAYCYGGRYNDMDMLEVGRGIGTEEDRTHFGIWCIMCSPLLIGCDMTTLDQTTLDLLKNEELIALNQDVLHEQAYVVKHHEGTYVLVKDILQRYGRTRAVAFYNSTDKAADISIDFDEIDLGGDVAVRDLYRHNDLGTKREKLTMRVPAHGTRIYKLTADVRYERNRYEGECGYLGAYQEIFNNQVKETAIYDGNSAASGGMVAGWLGKRADNDIQWRNVYSESGGEYELTVSFIAGESRSMTLEVNGSLTQNFDDCYSNAWNKVATLSQRIQLKPGDNIIRLYNAAAWMPDIDCISLRKLGADDRIPLGIRPIANAGSACTTADCCYNVKGQRMDANAAGISIQQGRKVLKPEAGC
;
A
#
# COMPACT_ATOMS: atom_id res chain seq x y z
N MET A 1 2.57 -1.85 -11.78
CA MET A 1 3.54 -0.74 -11.96
C MET A 1 3.35 -0.16 -13.36
N GLY A 2 3.61 1.15 -13.57
CA GLY A 2 3.35 1.72 -14.89
C GLY A 2 3.72 3.20 -14.99
N TRP A 3 3.09 3.86 -15.92
CA TRP A 3 3.18 5.29 -16.19
C TRP A 3 1.78 5.89 -16.32
N SER A 4 1.58 7.13 -15.90
CA SER A 4 0.33 7.85 -16.10
C SER A 4 0.59 9.27 -16.60
N SER A 5 -0.32 9.78 -17.45
CA SER A 5 -0.10 11.00 -18.20
C SER A 5 -0.30 12.30 -17.41
N TRP A 6 -0.98 12.25 -16.24
CA TRP A 6 -1.50 13.45 -15.59
C TRP A 6 -0.42 14.46 -15.16
N ASN A 7 0.53 14.02 -14.32
CA ASN A 7 1.45 14.96 -13.65
C ASN A 7 2.34 15.78 -14.61
N THR A 8 2.68 15.23 -15.77
CA THR A 8 3.48 15.94 -16.77
C THR A 8 2.63 16.65 -17.83
N PHE A 9 1.55 16.02 -18.27
CA PHE A 9 0.84 16.50 -19.46
C PHE A 9 -0.54 17.10 -19.13
N GLY A 10 -1.14 16.83 -17.95
CA GLY A 10 -2.50 17.24 -17.65
C GLY A 10 -3.44 16.79 -18.76
N ILE A 11 -4.34 17.68 -19.19
CA ILE A 11 -5.24 17.43 -20.32
C ILE A 11 -4.57 17.53 -21.70
N ASN A 12 -3.30 17.93 -21.78
CA ASN A 12 -2.58 18.16 -23.06
C ASN A 12 -1.95 16.87 -23.58
N ILE A 13 -2.73 15.83 -23.70
CA ILE A 13 -2.35 14.50 -24.20
C ILE A 13 -2.78 14.31 -25.66
N SER A 14 -2.21 13.31 -26.32
CA SER A 14 -2.62 12.85 -27.63
C SER A 14 -2.21 11.39 -27.85
N ASP A 15 -2.79 10.76 -28.89
CA ASP A 15 -2.38 9.43 -29.35
C ASP A 15 -0.86 9.31 -29.51
N LYS A 16 -0.22 10.32 -30.11
CA LYS A 16 1.24 10.36 -30.34
C LYS A 16 2.03 10.43 -29.04
N ILE A 17 1.57 11.20 -28.05
CA ILE A 17 2.24 11.29 -26.74
C ILE A 17 2.14 9.93 -26.04
N ILE A 18 0.96 9.33 -25.98
CA ILE A 18 0.74 8.06 -25.30
C ILE A 18 1.58 6.94 -25.95
N MET A 19 1.54 6.81 -27.27
CA MET A 19 2.33 5.79 -27.98
C MET A 19 3.84 6.00 -27.76
N ARG A 20 4.33 7.25 -27.78
CA ARG A 20 5.73 7.57 -27.50
C ARG A 20 6.16 7.18 -26.08
N GLN A 21 5.30 7.34 -25.08
CA GLN A 21 5.58 6.89 -23.72
C GLN A 21 5.61 5.36 -23.63
N ALA A 22 4.74 4.67 -24.36
CA ALA A 22 4.78 3.20 -24.45
C ALA A 22 6.09 2.69 -25.09
N ASP A 23 6.54 3.35 -26.17
CA ASP A 23 7.84 3.06 -26.80
C ASP A 23 9.01 3.31 -25.83
N ALA A 24 8.99 4.43 -25.10
CA ALA A 24 10.02 4.77 -24.12
C ALA A 24 10.10 3.74 -22.99
N MET A 25 8.96 3.27 -22.46
CA MET A 25 8.92 2.21 -21.43
C MET A 25 9.66 0.96 -21.89
N LYS A 26 9.48 0.55 -23.14
CA LYS A 26 10.18 -0.61 -23.72
C LYS A 26 11.65 -0.30 -23.99
N ALA A 27 11.93 0.81 -24.67
CA ALA A 27 13.29 1.14 -25.13
C ALA A 27 14.27 1.38 -23.96
N MET A 28 13.78 1.90 -22.83
CA MET A 28 14.59 2.14 -21.63
C MET A 28 14.70 0.92 -20.70
N GLY A 29 14.06 -0.20 -21.06
CA GLY A 29 14.07 -1.42 -20.26
C GLY A 29 13.31 -1.32 -18.94
N LEU A 30 12.38 -0.37 -18.80
CA LEU A 30 11.48 -0.28 -17.64
C LEU A 30 10.50 -1.46 -17.62
N ALA A 31 10.03 -1.89 -18.78
CA ALA A 31 9.19 -3.08 -18.90
C ALA A 31 9.89 -4.36 -18.44
N ASP A 32 11.22 -4.44 -18.57
CA ASP A 32 12.01 -5.64 -18.18
C ASP A 32 12.08 -5.82 -16.65
N VAL A 33 11.89 -4.73 -15.89
CA VAL A 33 11.84 -4.75 -14.42
C VAL A 33 10.40 -4.68 -13.86
N GLY A 34 9.37 -4.77 -14.74
CA GLY A 34 7.99 -5.00 -14.34
C GLY A 34 7.03 -3.82 -14.49
N TYR A 35 7.45 -2.68 -15.08
CA TYR A 35 6.49 -1.63 -15.46
C TYR A 35 5.73 -2.09 -16.71
N ASP A 36 4.44 -2.32 -16.57
CA ASP A 36 3.64 -2.93 -17.62
C ASP A 36 2.37 -2.16 -18.00
N HIS A 37 2.03 -1.06 -17.32
CA HIS A 37 0.84 -0.26 -17.59
C HIS A 37 1.18 1.09 -18.20
N ILE A 38 0.45 1.49 -19.24
CA ILE A 38 0.39 2.84 -19.79
C ILE A 38 -1.01 3.39 -19.54
N ASN A 39 -1.13 4.34 -18.63
CA ASN A 39 -2.42 4.89 -18.21
C ASN A 39 -2.67 6.23 -18.90
N ILE A 40 -3.79 6.31 -19.60
CA ILE A 40 -4.33 7.54 -20.19
C ILE A 40 -5.19 8.20 -19.12
N ASP A 41 -4.70 9.29 -18.53
CA ASP A 41 -5.45 10.09 -17.57
C ASP A 41 -6.43 11.05 -18.28
N ASP A 42 -6.99 12.05 -17.61
CA ASP A 42 -7.96 13.00 -18.17
C ASP A 42 -7.41 13.73 -19.42
N GLY A 43 -8.33 14.24 -20.24
CA GLY A 43 -8.00 14.98 -21.47
C GLY A 43 -8.32 14.25 -22.78
N TYR A 44 -8.83 13.03 -22.75
CA TYR A 44 -9.22 12.29 -23.96
C TYR A 44 -10.68 12.49 -24.35
N PHE A 45 -11.49 13.10 -23.52
CA PHE A 45 -12.92 13.28 -23.72
C PHE A 45 -13.24 14.29 -24.83
N GLY A 46 -14.25 13.96 -25.65
CA GLY A 46 -14.83 14.81 -26.67
C GLY A 46 -16.27 15.23 -26.38
N GLY A 47 -16.73 15.06 -25.13
CA GLY A 47 -18.10 15.28 -24.71
C GLY A 47 -18.95 14.01 -24.71
N ARG A 48 -20.24 14.15 -24.55
CA ARG A 48 -21.23 13.07 -24.60
C ARG A 48 -22.39 13.42 -25.51
N ASN A 49 -22.83 12.48 -26.30
CA ASN A 49 -24.05 12.61 -27.07
C ASN A 49 -25.27 12.41 -26.12
N LEU A 50 -25.87 13.50 -25.66
CA LEU A 50 -26.96 13.46 -24.68
C LEU A 50 -28.21 12.73 -25.18
N ARG A 51 -28.39 12.57 -26.50
CA ARG A 51 -29.53 11.83 -27.06
C ARG A 51 -29.31 10.30 -27.01
N THR A 52 -28.09 9.84 -27.25
CA THR A 52 -27.75 8.42 -27.28
C THR A 52 -27.04 7.95 -26.00
N GLY A 53 -26.50 8.89 -25.18
CA GLY A 53 -25.67 8.59 -24.02
C GLY A 53 -24.25 8.16 -24.39
N GLU A 54 -23.85 8.23 -25.64
CA GLU A 54 -22.56 7.76 -26.14
C GLU A 54 -21.45 8.73 -25.73
N LEU A 55 -20.38 8.20 -25.13
CA LEU A 55 -19.16 8.94 -24.81
C LEU A 55 -18.37 9.20 -26.11
N LEU A 56 -17.99 10.46 -26.32
CA LEU A 56 -17.25 10.88 -27.50
C LEU A 56 -15.78 11.07 -27.14
N ILE A 57 -14.90 10.68 -28.07
CA ILE A 57 -13.45 10.84 -27.93
C ILE A 57 -13.00 12.11 -28.61
N HIS A 58 -12.04 12.83 -28.00
CA HIS A 58 -11.55 14.12 -28.49
C HIS A 58 -10.89 14.02 -29.85
N ALA A 59 -11.59 14.51 -30.90
CA ALA A 59 -11.22 14.29 -32.30
C ALA A 59 -9.84 14.88 -32.72
N LYS A 60 -9.34 15.92 -32.03
CA LYS A 60 -8.00 16.47 -32.34
C LYS A 60 -6.89 15.76 -31.58
N ARG A 61 -7.11 15.37 -30.33
CA ARG A 61 -6.11 14.68 -29.50
C ARG A 61 -5.98 13.21 -29.92
N PHE A 62 -7.11 12.59 -30.27
CA PHE A 62 -7.22 11.17 -30.67
C PHE A 62 -8.03 11.05 -31.97
N PRO A 63 -7.46 11.44 -33.13
CA PRO A 63 -8.20 11.53 -34.38
C PRO A 63 -8.72 10.19 -34.90
N SER A 64 -8.09 9.08 -34.51
CA SER A 64 -8.53 7.71 -34.83
C SER A 64 -9.26 7.01 -33.68
N GLY A 65 -9.61 7.77 -32.63
CA GLY A 65 -10.18 7.22 -31.39
C GLY A 65 -9.13 6.56 -30.49
N LEU A 66 -9.59 5.93 -29.40
CA LEU A 66 -8.69 5.28 -28.42
C LEU A 66 -8.33 3.84 -28.79
N LYS A 67 -9.17 3.13 -29.57
CA LYS A 67 -8.92 1.70 -29.87
C LYS A 67 -7.56 1.45 -30.54
N PRO A 68 -7.10 2.22 -31.53
CA PRO A 68 -5.77 2.02 -32.10
C PRO A 68 -4.63 2.26 -31.11
N VAL A 69 -4.81 3.16 -30.13
CA VAL A 69 -3.82 3.42 -29.08
C VAL A 69 -3.71 2.23 -28.12
N VAL A 70 -4.86 1.70 -27.70
CA VAL A 70 -4.91 0.49 -26.83
C VAL A 70 -4.28 -0.71 -27.56
N ASP A 71 -4.65 -0.93 -28.83
CA ASP A 71 -4.09 -2.04 -29.63
C ASP A 71 -2.57 -1.90 -29.77
N TYR A 72 -2.07 -0.66 -29.95
CA TYR A 72 -0.65 -0.40 -29.99
C TYR A 72 0.05 -0.75 -28.67
N ILE A 73 -0.49 -0.29 -27.55
CA ILE A 73 0.05 -0.60 -26.21
C ILE A 73 0.10 -2.12 -26.01
N HIS A 74 -0.99 -2.83 -26.33
CA HIS A 74 -1.05 -4.29 -26.23
C HIS A 74 -0.05 -4.99 -27.19
N SER A 75 0.19 -4.44 -28.39
CA SER A 75 1.16 -5.00 -29.34
C SER A 75 2.60 -4.98 -28.80
N LEU A 76 2.91 -4.07 -27.86
CA LEU A 76 4.18 -4.01 -27.15
C LEU A 76 4.26 -4.96 -25.94
N GLY A 77 3.20 -5.74 -25.67
CA GLY A 77 3.09 -6.59 -24.49
C GLY A 77 2.82 -5.83 -23.18
N LEU A 78 2.34 -4.60 -23.29
CA LEU A 78 1.95 -3.74 -22.18
C LEU A 78 0.43 -3.77 -21.98
N LYS A 79 -0.04 -3.24 -20.86
CA LYS A 79 -1.44 -3.06 -20.51
C LYS A 79 -1.85 -1.60 -20.62
N ALA A 80 -3.10 -1.36 -20.94
CA ALA A 80 -3.66 -0.03 -21.10
C ALA A 80 -4.58 0.32 -19.93
N GLY A 81 -4.38 1.48 -19.31
CA GLY A 81 -5.27 2.03 -18.30
C GLY A 81 -6.00 3.28 -18.80
N ILE A 82 -7.15 3.54 -18.20
CA ILE A 82 -8.02 4.69 -18.50
C ILE A 82 -8.37 5.45 -17.22
N TYR A 83 -8.81 6.67 -17.36
CA TYR A 83 -9.32 7.54 -16.32
C TYR A 83 -10.81 7.78 -16.50
N SER A 84 -11.54 7.97 -15.40
CA SER A 84 -12.85 8.59 -15.38
C SER A 84 -13.14 9.24 -14.02
N ASP A 85 -14.33 9.80 -13.87
CA ASP A 85 -14.80 10.42 -12.62
C ASP A 85 -16.09 9.76 -12.15
N ALA A 86 -16.25 9.63 -10.84
CA ALA A 86 -17.44 9.05 -10.23
C ALA A 86 -18.70 9.93 -10.38
N GLY A 87 -18.51 11.23 -10.58
CA GLY A 87 -19.57 12.20 -10.78
C GLY A 87 -19.93 12.43 -12.24
N ARG A 88 -20.42 13.61 -12.54
CA ARG A 88 -20.89 14.02 -13.88
C ARG A 88 -19.77 14.53 -14.78
N ASN A 89 -18.87 15.33 -14.23
CA ASN A 89 -17.76 15.95 -14.92
C ASN A 89 -16.44 15.56 -14.25
N THR A 90 -15.32 15.76 -14.96
CA THR A 90 -13.99 15.33 -14.55
C THR A 90 -13.16 16.45 -13.93
N CYS A 91 -12.03 16.13 -13.32
CA CYS A 91 -11.11 17.12 -12.75
C CYS A 91 -10.56 18.07 -13.82
N GLY A 92 -10.30 17.60 -15.05
CA GLY A 92 -9.89 18.46 -16.17
C GLY A 92 -10.95 19.50 -16.53
N HIS A 93 -12.22 19.13 -16.44
CA HIS A 93 -13.34 20.08 -16.65
C HIS A 93 -13.32 21.18 -15.58
N TYR A 94 -13.20 20.81 -14.30
CA TYR A 94 -13.28 21.78 -13.20
C TYR A 94 -12.01 22.62 -13.03
N PHE A 95 -10.83 22.01 -13.17
CA PHE A 95 -9.55 22.62 -12.77
C PHE A 95 -8.61 22.99 -13.92
N GLN A 96 -8.80 22.41 -15.14
CA GLN A 96 -7.96 22.72 -16.31
C GLN A 96 -8.75 23.34 -17.47
N ASN A 97 -9.98 23.77 -17.21
CA ASN A 97 -10.85 24.43 -18.19
C ASN A 97 -11.07 23.61 -19.48
N ASP A 98 -11.15 22.26 -19.35
CA ASP A 98 -11.50 21.37 -20.47
C ASP A 98 -13.02 21.38 -20.68
N THR A 99 -13.52 22.47 -21.29
CA THR A 99 -14.95 22.72 -21.46
C THR A 99 -15.65 21.73 -22.39
N ILE A 100 -14.90 20.99 -23.21
CA ILE A 100 -15.44 19.92 -24.07
C ILE A 100 -15.76 18.66 -23.27
N ALA A 101 -15.09 18.46 -22.13
CA ALA A 101 -15.32 17.34 -21.21
C ALA A 101 -16.52 17.60 -20.29
N HIS A 102 -17.68 17.87 -20.87
CA HIS A 102 -18.96 18.07 -20.15
C HIS A 102 -19.80 16.80 -20.22
N ASP A 103 -20.42 16.41 -19.09
CA ASP A 103 -21.22 15.19 -18.91
C ASP A 103 -20.47 13.90 -19.27
N VAL A 104 -19.17 13.83 -19.05
CA VAL A 104 -18.31 12.70 -19.46
C VAL A 104 -17.99 11.71 -18.34
N GLY A 105 -18.29 12.08 -17.07
CA GLY A 105 -18.11 11.18 -15.93
C GLY A 105 -19.09 10.00 -15.95
N LEU A 106 -18.88 9.04 -15.06
CA LEU A 106 -19.62 7.78 -15.03
C LEU A 106 -21.05 7.92 -14.50
N TYR A 107 -21.37 9.00 -13.75
CA TYR A 107 -22.66 9.14 -13.09
C TYR A 107 -23.84 9.08 -14.07
N GLY A 108 -24.66 8.04 -13.91
CA GLY A 108 -25.81 7.76 -14.78
C GLY A 108 -25.48 6.98 -16.07
N TYR A 109 -24.19 6.63 -16.30
CA TYR A 109 -23.74 5.91 -17.49
C TYR A 109 -22.82 4.72 -17.18
N ASP A 110 -22.73 4.29 -15.94
CA ASP A 110 -21.76 3.31 -15.44
C ASP A 110 -21.63 2.05 -16.28
N GLU A 111 -22.73 1.34 -16.50
CA GLU A 111 -22.72 0.07 -17.24
C GLU A 111 -22.31 0.28 -18.70
N ARG A 112 -22.81 1.35 -19.31
CA ARG A 112 -22.51 1.66 -20.71
C ARG A 112 -21.05 2.02 -20.91
N ASP A 113 -20.51 2.90 -20.08
CA ASP A 113 -19.14 3.38 -20.21
C ASP A 113 -18.14 2.29 -19.80
N CYS A 114 -18.45 1.48 -18.79
CA CYS A 114 -17.64 0.31 -18.45
C CYS A 114 -17.62 -0.72 -19.58
N ASP A 115 -18.75 -1.01 -20.24
CA ASP A 115 -18.78 -1.90 -21.42
C ASP A 115 -17.95 -1.32 -22.58
N PHE A 116 -18.04 -0.02 -22.81
CA PHE A 116 -17.25 0.67 -23.82
C PHE A 116 -15.74 0.58 -23.50
N PHE A 117 -15.31 0.90 -22.28
CA PHE A 117 -13.91 0.84 -21.90
C PHE A 117 -13.35 -0.58 -21.93
N PHE A 118 -14.05 -1.55 -21.35
CA PHE A 118 -13.48 -2.87 -21.09
C PHE A 118 -13.81 -3.91 -22.16
N ASN A 119 -15.00 -3.86 -22.77
CA ASN A 119 -15.39 -4.81 -23.80
C ASN A 119 -15.11 -4.31 -25.22
N THR A 120 -15.33 -3.01 -25.48
CA THR A 120 -15.08 -2.43 -26.81
C THR A 120 -13.63 -2.02 -26.99
N LEU A 121 -13.09 -1.19 -26.08
CA LEU A 121 -11.72 -0.64 -26.18
C LEU A 121 -10.65 -1.59 -25.62
N LYS A 122 -11.01 -2.48 -24.67
CA LYS A 122 -10.11 -3.47 -24.05
C LYS A 122 -9.10 -2.90 -23.09
N PHE A 123 -9.44 -1.86 -22.35
CA PHE A 123 -8.62 -1.39 -21.22
C PHE A 123 -8.54 -2.44 -20.10
N ASP A 124 -7.46 -2.40 -19.31
CA ASP A 124 -7.12 -3.37 -18.26
C ASP A 124 -7.18 -2.75 -16.85
N PHE A 125 -7.21 -1.43 -16.76
CA PHE A 125 -7.19 -0.66 -15.52
C PHE A 125 -8.02 0.60 -15.67
N ILE A 126 -8.61 1.06 -14.55
CA ILE A 126 -9.29 2.35 -14.48
C ILE A 126 -8.94 3.08 -13.17
N LYS A 127 -8.54 4.35 -13.27
CA LYS A 127 -8.55 5.31 -12.16
C LYS A 127 -9.89 6.05 -12.18
N VAL A 128 -10.58 6.10 -11.05
CA VAL A 128 -11.83 6.82 -10.92
C VAL A 128 -11.69 7.92 -9.88
N ASP A 129 -11.72 9.17 -10.33
CA ASP A 129 -11.69 10.37 -9.49
C ASP A 129 -13.08 10.69 -8.89
N TYR A 130 -13.13 11.69 -8.04
CA TYR A 130 -14.34 12.11 -7.32
C TYR A 130 -14.64 13.62 -7.45
N CYS A 131 -14.03 14.32 -8.39
CA CYS A 131 -14.22 15.75 -8.61
C CYS A 131 -15.69 16.08 -8.82
N GLY A 132 -16.38 15.30 -9.64
CA GLY A 132 -17.80 15.48 -9.93
C GLY A 132 -18.75 14.89 -8.89
N GLY A 133 -18.25 14.14 -7.91
CA GLY A 133 -19.05 13.55 -6.82
C GLY A 133 -19.09 14.41 -5.56
N ASN A 134 -18.12 15.30 -5.37
CA ASN A 134 -17.97 16.11 -4.17
C ASN A 134 -18.70 17.45 -4.31
N ALA A 135 -19.72 17.68 -3.49
CA ALA A 135 -20.54 18.89 -3.54
C ALA A 135 -19.77 20.22 -3.36
N ASN A 136 -18.61 20.17 -2.69
CA ASN A 136 -17.79 21.35 -2.46
C ASN A 136 -16.99 21.78 -3.70
N GLU A 137 -16.78 20.87 -4.64
CA GLU A 137 -15.91 21.06 -5.79
C GLU A 137 -16.65 21.09 -7.13
N ASN A 138 -17.86 20.51 -7.19
CA ASN A 138 -18.62 20.45 -8.42
C ASN A 138 -19.73 21.50 -8.48
N VAL A 139 -19.82 22.19 -9.64
CA VAL A 139 -20.86 23.21 -9.90
C VAL A 139 -22.26 22.60 -10.11
N ASP A 140 -22.35 21.29 -10.30
CA ASP A 140 -23.61 20.57 -10.48
C ASP A 140 -24.30 20.26 -9.15
N HIS A 141 -23.65 20.61 -8.04
CA HIS A 141 -24.15 20.40 -6.66
C HIS A 141 -24.46 18.93 -6.33
N LEU A 142 -23.81 17.99 -7.00
CA LEU A 142 -23.89 16.58 -6.64
C LEU A 142 -23.15 16.37 -5.32
N ASN A 143 -23.82 15.73 -4.39
CA ASN A 143 -23.25 15.31 -3.11
C ASN A 143 -23.47 13.81 -2.97
N LEU A 144 -22.66 13.04 -3.69
CA LEU A 144 -22.81 11.60 -3.76
C LEU A 144 -22.22 10.94 -2.51
N ASP A 145 -22.82 9.85 -2.05
CA ASP A 145 -22.17 8.96 -1.09
C ASP A 145 -21.05 8.19 -1.79
N CYS A 146 -19.84 8.25 -1.25
CA CYS A 146 -18.69 7.70 -1.94
C CYS A 146 -18.66 6.15 -1.89
N GLU A 147 -19.09 5.52 -0.81
CA GLU A 147 -19.18 4.07 -0.70
C GLU A 147 -20.20 3.50 -1.70
N GLU A 148 -21.41 4.06 -1.71
CA GLU A 148 -22.45 3.66 -2.65
C GLU A 148 -21.97 3.84 -4.09
N ARG A 149 -21.38 5.01 -4.39
CA ARG A 149 -20.98 5.38 -5.75
C ARG A 149 -19.88 4.49 -6.32
N TYR A 150 -18.83 4.25 -5.57
CA TYR A 150 -17.74 3.35 -6.02
C TYR A 150 -18.18 1.89 -6.04
N THR A 151 -19.11 1.49 -5.17
CA THR A 151 -19.72 0.15 -5.20
C THR A 151 -20.54 -0.05 -6.48
N ASP A 152 -21.28 0.95 -6.94
CA ASP A 152 -22.06 0.88 -8.19
C ASP A 152 -21.12 0.80 -9.40
N ILE A 153 -20.02 1.54 -9.41
CA ILE A 153 -19.01 1.45 -10.46
C ILE A 153 -18.36 0.06 -10.48
N ALA A 154 -17.99 -0.48 -9.31
CA ALA A 154 -17.43 -1.84 -9.21
C ALA A 154 -18.41 -2.90 -9.74
N ARG A 155 -19.72 -2.75 -9.46
CA ARG A 155 -20.77 -3.62 -10.02
C ARG A 155 -20.87 -3.49 -11.53
N ALA A 156 -20.75 -2.28 -12.07
CA ALA A 156 -20.77 -2.05 -13.52
C ALA A 156 -19.56 -2.68 -14.19
N ILE A 157 -18.36 -2.59 -13.59
CA ILE A 157 -17.16 -3.28 -14.06
C ILE A 157 -17.38 -4.80 -14.05
N ALA A 158 -17.90 -5.36 -12.96
CA ALA A 158 -18.16 -6.81 -12.85
C ALA A 158 -19.16 -7.30 -13.91
N LYS A 159 -20.18 -6.51 -14.28
CA LYS A 159 -21.14 -6.85 -15.34
C LYS A 159 -20.51 -6.99 -16.72
N THR A 160 -19.33 -6.41 -16.96
CA THR A 160 -18.60 -6.61 -18.24
C THR A 160 -18.04 -8.02 -18.39
N GLY A 161 -17.95 -8.80 -17.30
CA GLY A 161 -17.33 -10.12 -17.29
C GLY A 161 -15.78 -10.10 -17.32
N ARG A 162 -15.15 -8.92 -17.25
CA ARG A 162 -13.70 -8.72 -17.23
C ARG A 162 -13.18 -8.74 -15.78
N GLU A 163 -12.90 -9.94 -15.25
CA GLU A 163 -12.38 -10.14 -13.89
C GLU A 163 -10.93 -9.64 -13.70
N ASP A 164 -10.22 -9.43 -14.79
CA ASP A 164 -8.84 -8.96 -14.84
C ASP A 164 -8.70 -7.43 -14.69
N VAL A 165 -9.78 -6.67 -14.88
CA VAL A 165 -9.77 -5.21 -14.73
C VAL A 165 -9.50 -4.83 -13.27
N ARG A 166 -8.61 -3.87 -13.07
CA ARG A 166 -8.29 -3.31 -11.75
C ARG A 166 -8.79 -1.86 -11.65
N MET A 167 -9.51 -1.56 -10.57
CA MET A 167 -9.96 -0.20 -10.27
C MET A 167 -9.09 0.43 -9.19
N ASN A 168 -8.71 1.70 -9.39
CA ASN A 168 -8.15 2.59 -8.38
C ASN A 168 -9.21 3.62 -7.98
N VAL A 169 -9.45 3.77 -6.69
CA VAL A 169 -10.35 4.79 -6.12
C VAL A 169 -9.52 6.02 -5.77
N CYS A 170 -9.86 7.17 -6.34
CA CYS A 170 -9.17 8.43 -6.12
C CYS A 170 -10.10 9.44 -5.43
N ARG A 171 -10.03 9.48 -4.08
CA ARG A 171 -10.88 10.31 -3.21
C ARG A 171 -10.10 11.38 -2.44
N TRP A 172 -8.75 11.37 -2.53
CA TRP A 172 -7.79 12.27 -1.85
C TRP A 172 -7.71 12.15 -0.32
N ASP A 173 -8.42 11.18 0.25
CA ASP A 173 -8.37 10.74 1.63
C ASP A 173 -8.47 9.21 1.67
N TYR A 174 -8.18 8.59 2.83
CA TYR A 174 -8.53 7.19 3.02
C TYR A 174 -10.05 7.02 2.90
N PRO A 175 -10.56 6.25 1.92
CA PRO A 175 -12.00 6.28 1.60
C PRO A 175 -12.90 5.64 2.67
N GLY A 176 -12.32 4.77 3.50
CA GLY A 176 -13.02 3.91 4.45
C GLY A 176 -12.74 2.43 4.19
N ASN A 177 -13.03 1.59 5.17
CA ASN A 177 -12.69 0.15 5.10
C ASN A 177 -13.45 -0.61 3.98
N TRP A 178 -14.59 -0.10 3.54
CA TRP A 178 -15.37 -0.65 2.42
C TRP A 178 -14.58 -0.70 1.10
N VAL A 179 -13.60 0.19 0.91
CA VAL A 179 -12.84 0.28 -0.34
C VAL A 179 -12.08 -1.01 -0.67
N HIS A 180 -11.75 -1.77 0.36
CA HIS A 180 -11.07 -3.05 0.24
C HIS A 180 -11.91 -4.09 -0.54
N ASP A 181 -13.22 -3.98 -0.52
CA ASP A 181 -14.13 -4.91 -1.21
C ASP A 181 -14.36 -4.55 -2.69
N VAL A 182 -14.12 -3.29 -3.07
CA VAL A 182 -14.46 -2.79 -4.40
C VAL A 182 -13.26 -2.43 -5.29
N ALA A 183 -12.09 -2.13 -4.72
CA ALA A 183 -10.94 -1.64 -5.48
C ALA A 183 -9.66 -2.45 -5.25
N ALA A 184 -8.73 -2.37 -6.21
CA ALA A 184 -7.40 -2.95 -6.10
C ALA A 184 -6.41 -2.02 -5.38
N SER A 185 -6.63 -0.71 -5.47
CA SER A 185 -5.87 0.32 -4.77
C SER A 185 -6.72 1.57 -4.58
N TRP A 186 -6.32 2.42 -3.65
CA TRP A 186 -7.02 3.67 -3.34
C TRP A 186 -6.07 4.75 -2.86
N ARG A 187 -6.28 5.97 -3.34
CA ARG A 187 -5.58 7.15 -2.88
C ARG A 187 -5.89 7.39 -1.39
N THR A 188 -4.85 7.78 -0.67
CA THR A 188 -4.90 7.99 0.78
C THR A 188 -4.70 9.45 1.18
N THR A 189 -4.31 10.30 0.22
CA THR A 189 -3.97 11.71 0.44
C THR A 189 -4.40 12.58 -0.75
N GLY A 190 -4.33 13.90 -0.59
CA GLY A 190 -4.36 14.87 -1.68
C GLY A 190 -3.27 14.59 -2.73
N ASP A 191 -3.33 15.34 -3.84
CA ASP A 191 -2.45 15.13 -4.98
C ASP A 191 -0.99 15.51 -4.67
N ILE A 192 -0.08 14.67 -5.19
CA ILE A 192 1.36 14.89 -5.13
C ILE A 192 1.80 15.96 -6.16
N TYR A 193 2.80 16.73 -5.79
CA TYR A 193 3.53 17.60 -6.72
C TYR A 193 5.03 17.51 -6.47
N ALA A 194 5.84 17.90 -7.48
CA ALA A 194 7.29 17.75 -7.47
C ALA A 194 7.99 18.71 -6.49
N ALA A 195 7.83 18.47 -5.20
CA ALA A 195 8.50 19.17 -4.11
C ALA A 195 8.60 18.29 -2.86
N TRP A 196 9.66 18.50 -2.08
CA TRP A 196 9.90 17.73 -0.86
C TRP A 196 8.75 17.81 0.14
N GLU A 197 8.15 18.98 0.31
CA GLU A 197 7.05 19.21 1.26
C GLU A 197 5.86 18.29 0.94
N SER A 198 5.52 18.14 -0.35
CA SER A 198 4.44 17.26 -0.80
C SER A 198 4.77 15.79 -0.50
N ILE A 199 5.97 15.35 -0.87
CA ILE A 199 6.43 13.97 -0.65
C ILE A 199 6.45 13.65 0.85
N ARG A 200 7.04 14.54 1.66
CA ARG A 200 7.11 14.39 3.12
C ARG A 200 5.73 14.30 3.76
N ASP A 201 4.80 15.15 3.34
CA ASP A 201 3.45 15.17 3.91
C ASP A 201 2.66 13.91 3.55
N ILE A 202 2.78 13.43 2.31
CA ILE A 202 2.18 12.17 1.88
C ILE A 202 2.75 10.98 2.66
N ILE A 203 4.08 10.92 2.83
CA ILE A 203 4.72 9.88 3.65
C ILE A 203 4.14 9.93 5.07
N ARG A 204 4.10 11.10 5.71
CA ARG A 204 3.58 11.29 7.07
C ARG A 204 2.15 10.76 7.24
N GLN A 205 1.28 11.01 6.28
CA GLN A 205 -0.12 10.56 6.32
C GLN A 205 -0.24 9.03 6.13
N ASN A 206 0.73 8.38 5.51
CA ASN A 206 0.70 6.95 5.22
C ASN A 206 1.46 6.07 6.22
N LEU A 207 2.28 6.65 7.13
CA LEU A 207 3.14 5.90 8.05
C LEU A 207 2.39 4.85 8.88
N TYR A 208 1.13 5.09 9.21
CA TYR A 208 0.32 4.27 10.11
C TYR A 208 -0.82 3.51 9.39
N LEU A 209 -0.80 3.44 8.06
CA LEU A 209 -1.84 2.75 7.28
C LEU A 209 -1.51 1.29 6.94
N SER A 210 -0.50 0.70 7.58
CA SER A 210 -0.05 -0.68 7.29
C SER A 210 -1.14 -1.73 7.47
N ALA A 211 -2.03 -1.53 8.43
CA ALA A 211 -3.12 -2.45 8.71
C ALA A 211 -4.16 -2.60 7.57
N TYR A 212 -4.15 -1.67 6.61
CA TYR A 212 -5.11 -1.62 5.50
C TYR A 212 -4.53 -2.12 4.16
N CYS A 213 -3.23 -2.43 4.10
CA CYS A 213 -2.57 -2.98 2.92
C CYS A 213 -2.39 -4.50 3.10
N TYR A 214 -3.31 -5.29 2.57
CA TYR A 214 -3.30 -6.75 2.65
C TYR A 214 -4.07 -7.40 1.51
N GLY A 215 -3.84 -8.69 1.26
CA GLY A 215 -4.62 -9.48 0.30
C GLY A 215 -4.47 -9.03 -1.15
N GLY A 216 -3.34 -8.39 -1.52
CA GLY A 216 -3.12 -7.86 -2.87
C GLY A 216 -3.90 -6.57 -3.17
N ARG A 217 -4.21 -5.79 -2.13
CA ARG A 217 -4.87 -4.50 -2.22
C ARG A 217 -4.04 -3.44 -1.51
N TYR A 218 -3.96 -2.22 -2.06
CA TYR A 218 -2.89 -1.30 -1.75
C TYR A 218 -3.37 0.11 -1.42
N ASN A 219 -2.75 0.69 -0.39
CA ASN A 219 -2.74 2.13 -0.18
C ASN A 219 -1.94 2.78 -1.31
N ASP A 220 -2.52 3.75 -1.99
CA ASP A 220 -1.90 4.49 -3.09
C ASP A 220 -1.46 5.86 -2.59
N MET A 221 -0.15 6.04 -2.51
CA MET A 221 0.50 7.28 -2.09
C MET A 221 0.67 8.28 -3.25
N ASP A 222 -0.06 8.06 -4.35
CA ASP A 222 0.03 8.79 -5.60
C ASP A 222 1.24 8.44 -6.49
N MET A 223 1.33 9.11 -7.62
CA MET A 223 2.32 8.90 -8.68
C MET A 223 3.73 9.23 -8.22
N LEU A 224 4.72 8.75 -8.96
CA LEU A 224 6.13 9.07 -8.73
C LEU A 224 6.49 10.40 -9.39
N GLU A 225 6.98 11.34 -8.59
CA GLU A 225 7.57 12.62 -9.03
C GLU A 225 9.08 12.52 -9.30
N VAL A 226 9.64 11.32 -9.24
CA VAL A 226 11.05 11.01 -9.52
C VAL A 226 11.42 11.47 -10.92
N GLY A 227 12.52 12.23 -11.01
CA GLY A 227 12.99 12.80 -12.29
C GLY A 227 12.25 14.08 -12.70
N ARG A 228 11.47 14.70 -11.82
CA ARG A 228 10.75 15.95 -12.10
C ARG A 228 11.38 17.19 -11.43
N GLY A 229 12.68 17.13 -11.13
CA GLY A 229 13.45 18.28 -10.65
C GLY A 229 13.52 18.44 -9.14
N ILE A 230 13.11 17.45 -8.35
CA ILE A 230 13.43 17.34 -6.92
C ILE A 230 14.88 16.87 -6.74
N GLY A 231 15.41 16.98 -5.53
CA GLY A 231 16.80 16.60 -5.24
C GLY A 231 17.06 15.10 -5.34
N THR A 232 18.26 14.70 -5.70
CA THR A 232 18.63 13.28 -5.87
C THR A 232 18.40 12.44 -4.59
N GLU A 233 18.63 13.00 -3.40
CA GLU A 233 18.38 12.29 -2.14
C GLU A 233 16.86 12.17 -1.88
N GLU A 234 16.09 13.18 -2.26
CA GLU A 234 14.64 13.20 -2.18
C GLU A 234 13.99 12.25 -3.17
N ASP A 235 14.52 12.15 -4.43
CA ASP A 235 14.13 11.15 -5.41
C ASP A 235 14.34 9.72 -4.86
N ARG A 236 15.49 9.46 -4.22
CA ARG A 236 15.76 8.18 -3.57
C ARG A 236 14.78 7.88 -2.45
N THR A 237 14.51 8.87 -1.59
CA THR A 237 13.54 8.72 -0.51
C THR A 237 12.15 8.45 -1.05
N HIS A 238 11.72 9.24 -2.02
CA HIS A 238 10.43 9.07 -2.67
C HIS A 238 10.26 7.65 -3.22
N PHE A 239 11.16 7.21 -4.10
CA PHE A 239 11.08 5.88 -4.69
C PHE A 239 11.18 4.76 -3.65
N GLY A 240 12.16 4.84 -2.74
CA GLY A 240 12.38 3.79 -1.74
C GLY A 240 11.24 3.65 -0.74
N ILE A 241 10.64 4.76 -0.29
CA ILE A 241 9.48 4.72 0.60
C ILE A 241 8.27 4.13 -0.14
N TRP A 242 7.96 4.54 -1.39
CA TRP A 242 6.90 3.90 -2.17
C TRP A 242 7.12 2.40 -2.33
N CYS A 243 8.38 1.98 -2.50
CA CYS A 243 8.71 0.56 -2.59
C CYS A 243 8.44 -0.20 -1.28
N ILE A 244 8.93 0.28 -0.14
CA ILE A 244 8.76 -0.46 1.12
C ILE A 244 7.33 -0.38 1.66
N MET A 245 6.59 0.69 1.29
CA MET A 245 5.18 0.89 1.64
C MET A 245 4.21 0.14 0.70
N CYS A 246 4.70 -0.58 -0.31
CA CYS A 246 3.87 -1.27 -1.31
C CYS A 246 2.87 -0.36 -2.06
N SER A 247 3.16 0.93 -2.18
CA SER A 247 2.36 1.84 -2.98
C SER A 247 2.48 1.53 -4.48
N PRO A 248 1.44 1.69 -5.29
CA PRO A 248 1.56 1.58 -6.73
C PRO A 248 2.70 2.45 -7.29
N LEU A 249 3.57 1.87 -8.12
CA LEU A 249 4.67 2.60 -8.75
C LEU A 249 4.21 3.09 -10.13
N LEU A 250 3.67 4.31 -10.19
CA LEU A 250 3.21 4.96 -11.42
C LEU A 250 4.11 6.16 -11.74
N ILE A 251 4.96 6.03 -12.76
CA ILE A 251 5.88 7.09 -13.21
C ILE A 251 5.07 8.28 -13.73
N GLY A 252 5.36 9.48 -13.22
CA GLY A 252 4.68 10.72 -13.58
C GLY A 252 5.45 11.64 -14.52
N CYS A 253 6.74 11.37 -14.80
CA CYS A 253 7.56 12.18 -15.69
C CYS A 253 7.40 11.80 -17.16
N ASP A 254 7.92 12.65 -18.09
CA ASP A 254 8.12 12.27 -19.49
C ASP A 254 9.30 11.30 -19.59
N MET A 255 9.00 10.01 -19.80
CA MET A 255 10.03 8.96 -19.86
C MET A 255 11.03 9.17 -21.00
N THR A 256 10.69 9.94 -22.05
CA THR A 256 11.61 10.19 -23.16
C THR A 256 12.77 11.14 -22.81
N THR A 257 12.71 11.77 -21.63
CA THR A 257 13.71 12.76 -21.17
C THR A 257 14.47 12.32 -19.91
N LEU A 258 14.29 11.07 -19.47
CA LEU A 258 14.95 10.53 -18.28
C LEU A 258 16.48 10.53 -18.44
N ASP A 259 17.18 11.04 -17.43
CA ASP A 259 18.62 10.84 -17.30
C ASP A 259 18.96 9.45 -16.76
N GLN A 260 20.22 9.05 -16.89
CA GLN A 260 20.66 7.72 -16.50
C GLN A 260 20.54 7.48 -14.98
N THR A 261 20.77 8.49 -14.15
CA THR A 261 20.68 8.37 -12.67
C THR A 261 19.26 8.08 -12.23
N THR A 262 18.31 8.81 -12.80
CA THR A 262 16.87 8.62 -12.58
C THR A 262 16.41 7.25 -13.08
N LEU A 263 16.86 6.87 -14.28
CA LEU A 263 16.53 5.58 -14.86
C LEU A 263 17.07 4.41 -14.02
N ASP A 264 18.32 4.51 -13.54
CA ASP A 264 18.93 3.48 -12.68
C ASP A 264 18.17 3.34 -11.35
N LEU A 265 17.69 4.45 -10.78
CA LEU A 265 16.85 4.43 -9.58
C LEU A 265 15.50 3.73 -9.83
N LEU A 266 14.79 4.13 -10.89
CA LEU A 266 13.50 3.53 -11.27
C LEU A 266 13.60 2.06 -11.65
N LYS A 267 14.80 1.60 -12.05
CA LYS A 267 15.10 0.20 -12.40
C LYS A 267 15.76 -0.58 -11.27
N ASN A 268 15.84 -0.05 -10.06
CA ASN A 268 16.44 -0.78 -8.93
C ASN A 268 15.60 -2.02 -8.57
N GLU A 269 16.02 -3.18 -9.06
CA GLU A 269 15.29 -4.45 -8.90
C GLU A 269 15.13 -4.86 -7.43
N GLU A 270 16.08 -4.53 -6.55
CA GLU A 270 15.99 -4.90 -5.14
C GLU A 270 14.96 -4.06 -4.37
N LEU A 271 14.80 -2.79 -4.71
CA LEU A 271 13.74 -1.95 -4.18
C LEU A 271 12.37 -2.32 -4.78
N ILE A 272 12.31 -2.58 -6.09
CA ILE A 272 11.11 -3.07 -6.76
C ILE A 272 10.65 -4.39 -6.14
N ALA A 273 11.57 -5.30 -5.78
CA ALA A 273 11.23 -6.56 -5.13
C ALA A 273 10.55 -6.37 -3.75
N LEU A 274 10.80 -5.25 -3.05
CA LEU A 274 10.04 -4.93 -1.82
C LEU A 274 8.60 -4.52 -2.13
N ASN A 275 8.39 -3.78 -3.22
CA ASN A 275 7.08 -3.34 -3.67
C ASN A 275 6.24 -4.51 -4.19
N GLN A 276 6.87 -5.41 -4.92
CA GLN A 276 6.24 -6.58 -5.55
C GLN A 276 6.34 -7.85 -4.69
N ASP A 277 6.63 -7.71 -3.40
CA ASP A 277 6.75 -8.85 -2.49
C ASP A 277 5.43 -9.61 -2.35
N VAL A 278 5.51 -10.93 -2.32
CA VAL A 278 4.36 -11.86 -2.32
C VAL A 278 3.44 -11.73 -1.10
N LEU A 279 3.89 -11.10 -0.03
CA LEU A 279 3.09 -10.87 1.18
C LEU A 279 2.11 -9.72 1.00
N HIS A 280 2.38 -8.83 0.03
CA HIS A 280 1.55 -7.64 -0.22
C HIS A 280 1.32 -6.78 1.04
N GLU A 281 2.35 -6.62 1.86
CA GLU A 281 2.28 -5.90 3.13
C GLU A 281 3.05 -4.59 3.08
N GLN A 282 2.43 -3.54 3.58
CA GLN A 282 3.07 -2.26 3.82
C GLN A 282 3.97 -2.35 5.06
N ALA A 283 5.12 -1.66 5.05
CA ALA A 283 5.95 -1.52 6.24
C ALA A 283 5.23 -0.71 7.32
N TYR A 284 5.48 -1.05 8.58
CA TYR A 284 4.95 -0.34 9.74
C TYR A 284 6.08 0.35 10.52
N VAL A 285 5.73 1.41 11.24
CA VAL A 285 6.67 2.15 12.10
C VAL A 285 6.95 1.34 13.37
N VAL A 286 8.22 1.10 13.66
CA VAL A 286 8.69 0.46 14.90
C VAL A 286 9.27 1.50 15.85
N LYS A 287 9.88 2.56 15.30
CA LYS A 287 10.52 3.59 16.09
C LYS A 287 10.35 4.95 15.43
N HIS A 288 10.02 5.95 16.25
CA HIS A 288 9.90 7.33 15.83
C HIS A 288 10.57 8.23 16.88
N HIS A 289 11.36 9.19 16.42
CA HIS A 289 11.95 10.21 17.28
C HIS A 289 12.24 11.47 16.47
N GLU A 290 11.60 12.60 16.82
CA GLU A 290 11.85 13.93 16.26
C GLU A 290 11.99 13.95 14.73
N GLY A 291 11.04 13.33 14.01
CA GLY A 291 11.03 13.29 12.55
C GLY A 291 11.96 12.25 11.91
N THR A 292 12.56 11.39 12.71
CA THR A 292 13.27 10.19 12.22
C THR A 292 12.45 8.94 12.50
N TYR A 293 12.46 7.99 11.57
CA TYR A 293 11.61 6.79 11.62
C TYR A 293 12.39 5.55 11.27
N VAL A 294 12.01 4.43 11.87
CA VAL A 294 12.40 3.09 11.43
C VAL A 294 11.13 2.34 11.02
N LEU A 295 11.07 1.97 9.75
CA LEU A 295 9.97 1.19 9.18
C LEU A 295 10.45 -0.24 8.92
N VAL A 296 9.59 -1.21 9.18
CA VAL A 296 9.93 -2.63 9.07
C VAL A 296 8.78 -3.39 8.41
N LYS A 297 9.10 -4.38 7.59
CA LYS A 297 8.14 -5.38 7.08
C LYS A 297 8.79 -6.75 6.94
N ASP A 298 8.01 -7.78 7.02
CA ASP A 298 8.41 -9.11 6.58
C ASP A 298 8.47 -9.13 5.04
N ILE A 299 9.38 -9.90 4.48
CA ILE A 299 9.52 -10.11 3.04
C ILE A 299 9.71 -11.60 2.75
N LEU A 300 9.21 -12.04 1.60
CA LEU A 300 9.25 -13.43 1.12
C LEU A 300 8.40 -14.39 1.94
N GLN A 301 8.34 -14.22 3.24
CA GLN A 301 7.62 -15.11 4.14
C GLN A 301 7.27 -14.38 5.44
N ARG A 302 5.97 -14.37 5.79
CA ARG A 302 5.51 -13.82 7.08
C ARG A 302 6.12 -14.62 8.24
N TYR A 303 6.61 -13.91 9.25
CA TYR A 303 7.33 -14.45 10.39
C TYR A 303 8.65 -15.19 10.03
N GLY A 304 9.17 -14.93 8.82
CA GLY A 304 10.46 -15.43 8.38
C GLY A 304 11.63 -14.68 9.03
N ARG A 305 12.84 -15.22 8.81
CA ARG A 305 14.10 -14.64 9.33
C ARG A 305 14.57 -13.43 8.53
N THR A 306 13.91 -13.13 7.40
CA THR A 306 14.29 -12.03 6.50
C THR A 306 13.28 -10.91 6.60
N ARG A 307 13.76 -9.69 6.89
CA ARG A 307 12.97 -8.48 6.99
C ARG A 307 13.57 -7.36 6.15
N ALA A 308 12.73 -6.47 5.63
CA ALA A 308 13.16 -5.18 5.12
C ALA A 308 13.04 -4.11 6.20
N VAL A 309 14.06 -3.25 6.29
CA VAL A 309 14.10 -2.14 7.26
C VAL A 309 14.48 -0.86 6.54
N ALA A 310 13.71 0.20 6.72
CA ALA A 310 14.03 1.54 6.23
C ALA A 310 14.30 2.49 7.41
N PHE A 311 15.41 3.21 7.32
CA PHE A 311 15.74 4.34 8.18
C PHE A 311 15.41 5.62 7.41
N TYR A 312 14.36 6.33 7.84
CA TYR A 312 13.85 7.53 7.20
C TYR A 312 14.09 8.76 8.06
N ASN A 313 14.62 9.80 7.45
CA ASN A 313 14.87 11.09 8.08
C ASN A 313 14.10 12.19 7.34
N SER A 314 13.02 12.69 7.93
CA SER A 314 12.20 13.75 7.35
C SER A 314 12.72 15.16 7.68
N THR A 315 13.81 15.28 8.46
CA THR A 315 14.34 16.56 8.96
C THR A 315 15.36 17.17 8.02
N ASP A 316 15.61 18.47 8.17
CA ASP A 316 16.58 19.25 7.37
C ASP A 316 18.04 19.02 7.77
N LYS A 317 18.32 18.07 8.67
CA LYS A 317 19.68 17.74 9.15
C LYS A 317 19.91 16.25 9.09
N ALA A 318 21.16 15.88 8.79
CA ALA A 318 21.55 14.47 8.85
C ALA A 318 21.48 13.94 10.29
N ALA A 319 20.92 12.75 10.48
CA ALA A 319 20.73 12.10 11.77
C ALA A 319 21.34 10.69 11.80
N ASP A 320 21.79 10.25 12.97
CA ASP A 320 22.13 8.86 13.21
C ASP A 320 20.88 8.15 13.75
N ILE A 321 20.38 7.19 12.99
CA ILE A 321 19.19 6.41 13.31
C ILE A 321 19.61 4.99 13.62
N SER A 322 19.09 4.42 14.70
CA SER A 322 19.44 3.07 15.14
C SER A 322 18.22 2.25 15.50
N ILE A 323 18.32 0.93 15.28
CA ILE A 323 17.36 -0.07 15.73
C ILE A 323 18.11 -1.21 16.42
N ASP A 324 17.65 -1.62 17.59
CA ASP A 324 18.08 -2.85 18.21
C ASP A 324 17.33 -4.01 17.55
N PHE A 325 18.05 -5.10 17.28
CA PHE A 325 17.44 -6.22 16.54
C PHE A 325 16.30 -6.88 17.31
N ASP A 326 16.33 -6.81 18.65
CA ASP A 326 15.25 -7.27 19.50
C ASP A 326 13.96 -6.48 19.32
N GLU A 327 14.05 -5.14 19.07
CA GLU A 327 12.88 -4.29 18.78
C GLU A 327 12.15 -4.71 17.48
N ILE A 328 12.84 -5.45 16.60
CA ILE A 328 12.29 -5.98 15.34
C ILE A 328 12.26 -7.50 15.32
N ASP A 329 12.23 -8.13 16.48
CA ASP A 329 12.09 -9.57 16.70
C ASP A 329 13.16 -10.43 16.00
N LEU A 330 14.36 -9.92 15.81
CA LEU A 330 15.50 -10.61 15.24
C LEU A 330 16.55 -10.87 16.31
N GLY A 331 17.32 -11.96 16.15
CA GLY A 331 18.41 -12.32 17.07
C GLY A 331 19.51 -13.13 16.41
N GLY A 332 20.59 -13.32 17.17
CA GLY A 332 21.80 -13.96 16.67
C GLY A 332 22.60 -13.05 15.74
N ASP A 333 23.26 -13.66 14.79
CA ASP A 333 23.98 -12.94 13.73
C ASP A 333 22.98 -12.48 12.66
N VAL A 334 23.04 -11.19 12.25
CA VAL A 334 22.15 -10.58 11.27
C VAL A 334 22.97 -10.11 10.07
N ALA A 335 22.82 -10.75 8.94
CA ALA A 335 23.40 -10.32 7.67
C ALA A 335 22.65 -9.09 7.14
N VAL A 336 23.39 -8.07 6.69
CA VAL A 336 22.86 -6.77 6.26
C VAL A 336 23.22 -6.51 4.81
N ARG A 337 22.22 -6.26 3.95
CA ARG A 337 22.38 -5.87 2.55
C ARG A 337 21.77 -4.50 2.28
N ASP A 338 22.56 -3.60 1.71
CA ASP A 338 22.12 -2.27 1.25
C ASP A 338 21.43 -2.40 -0.11
N LEU A 339 20.13 -2.04 -0.16
CA LEU A 339 19.31 -2.21 -1.36
C LEU A 339 19.45 -1.07 -2.38
N TYR A 340 19.98 0.08 -1.97
CA TYR A 340 20.32 1.15 -2.91
C TYR A 340 21.67 0.94 -3.61
N ARG A 341 22.63 0.34 -2.89
CA ARG A 341 23.99 0.16 -3.36
C ARG A 341 24.27 -1.27 -3.85
N HIS A 342 23.33 -2.17 -3.68
CA HIS A 342 23.44 -3.58 -4.08
C HIS A 342 24.66 -4.30 -3.45
N ASN A 343 25.04 -3.95 -2.23
CA ASN A 343 26.20 -4.52 -1.56
C ASN A 343 25.89 -5.03 -0.16
N ASP A 344 26.64 -6.07 0.23
CA ASP A 344 26.56 -6.66 1.55
C ASP A 344 27.46 -5.90 2.54
N LEU A 345 26.89 -5.52 3.68
CA LEU A 345 27.59 -4.81 4.76
C LEU A 345 28.13 -5.75 5.84
N GLY A 346 28.12 -7.06 5.56
CA GLY A 346 28.52 -8.10 6.50
C GLY A 346 27.48 -8.35 7.60
N THR A 347 27.91 -9.01 8.65
CA THR A 347 27.07 -9.44 9.77
C THR A 347 27.16 -8.44 10.91
N LYS A 348 26.03 -8.19 11.57
CA LYS A 348 25.91 -7.35 12.77
C LYS A 348 25.26 -8.15 13.90
N ARG A 349 25.50 -7.72 15.13
CA ARG A 349 24.86 -8.24 16.34
C ARG A 349 24.22 -7.10 17.11
N GLU A 350 23.18 -7.40 17.85
CA GLU A 350 22.45 -6.48 18.75
C GLU A 350 21.75 -5.34 18.02
N LYS A 351 22.44 -4.51 17.23
CA LYS A 351 21.87 -3.30 16.62
C LYS A 351 22.46 -2.95 15.26
N LEU A 352 21.70 -2.15 14.52
CA LEU A 352 22.14 -1.46 13.31
C LEU A 352 21.98 0.03 13.48
N THR A 353 23.06 0.80 13.25
CA THR A 353 23.04 2.27 13.28
C THR A 353 23.53 2.81 11.95
N MET A 354 22.75 3.76 11.38
CA MET A 354 23.05 4.35 10.07
C MET A 354 22.98 5.87 10.12
N ARG A 355 23.94 6.51 9.45
CA ARG A 355 23.90 7.95 9.18
C ARG A 355 22.98 8.19 7.99
N VAL A 356 21.86 8.89 8.20
CA VAL A 356 20.87 9.22 7.19
C VAL A 356 20.91 10.71 6.91
N PRO A 357 21.14 11.16 5.67
CA PRO A 357 21.13 12.58 5.29
C PRO A 357 19.80 13.26 5.63
N ALA A 358 19.78 14.58 5.56
CA ALA A 358 18.54 15.34 5.52
C ALA A 358 17.66 14.83 4.37
N HIS A 359 16.35 14.72 4.58
CA HIS A 359 15.35 14.20 3.63
C HIS A 359 15.65 12.80 3.08
N GLY A 360 16.57 12.08 3.73
CA GLY A 360 17.13 10.84 3.23
C GLY A 360 16.44 9.58 3.73
N THR A 361 16.64 8.50 2.98
CA THR A 361 16.24 7.15 3.38
C THR A 361 17.36 6.16 3.10
N ARG A 362 17.52 5.16 3.98
CA ARG A 362 18.41 4.00 3.79
C ARG A 362 17.61 2.74 4.00
N ILE A 363 17.63 1.83 3.04
CA ILE A 363 16.82 0.60 3.06
C ILE A 363 17.71 -0.62 2.99
N TYR A 364 17.48 -1.54 3.90
CA TYR A 364 18.27 -2.75 4.06
C TYR A 364 17.38 -3.99 4.09
N LYS A 365 17.90 -5.07 3.54
CA LYS A 365 17.43 -6.42 3.79
C LYS A 365 18.26 -7.02 4.92
N LEU A 366 17.60 -7.45 5.99
CA LEU A 366 18.19 -8.11 7.14
C LEU A 366 17.81 -9.58 7.13
N THR A 367 18.80 -10.47 7.30
CA THR A 367 18.57 -11.91 7.44
C THR A 367 19.25 -12.40 8.71
N ALA A 368 18.46 -12.84 9.69
CA ALA A 368 18.90 -13.21 11.01
C ALA A 368 19.03 -14.73 11.20
N ASP A 369 19.85 -15.14 12.17
CA ASP A 369 19.90 -16.53 12.64
C ASP A 369 18.61 -16.94 13.35
N VAL A 370 18.01 -16.02 14.09
CA VAL A 370 16.81 -16.28 14.88
C VAL A 370 15.74 -15.23 14.58
N ARG A 371 14.50 -15.67 14.48
CA ARG A 371 13.29 -14.86 14.51
C ARG A 371 12.51 -15.22 15.78
N TYR A 372 12.04 -14.20 16.51
CA TYR A 372 11.24 -14.39 17.71
C TYR A 372 9.75 -14.11 17.44
N GLU A 373 8.87 -14.65 18.26
CA GLU A 373 7.48 -14.18 18.35
C GLU A 373 7.47 -12.68 18.65
N ARG A 374 6.67 -11.93 17.91
CA ARG A 374 6.46 -10.52 18.20
C ARG A 374 5.73 -10.40 19.54
N ASN A 375 6.30 -9.65 20.45
CA ASN A 375 5.78 -9.49 21.81
C ASN A 375 5.19 -8.11 22.08
N ARG A 376 5.27 -7.16 21.13
CA ARG A 376 4.72 -5.82 21.25
C ARG A 376 4.05 -5.38 19.95
N TYR A 377 2.88 -4.80 20.08
CA TYR A 377 2.07 -4.31 18.97
C TYR A 377 1.57 -2.90 19.32
N GLU A 378 2.03 -1.91 18.58
CA GLU A 378 1.64 -0.51 18.78
C GLU A 378 0.17 -0.28 18.39
N GLY A 379 -0.50 0.69 19.03
CA GLY A 379 -1.88 1.06 18.74
C GLY A 379 -2.03 1.61 17.32
N GLU A 380 -1.07 2.43 16.90
CA GLU A 380 -1.04 3.00 15.55
C GLU A 380 -0.70 2.00 14.44
N CYS A 381 -0.38 0.74 14.78
CA CYS A 381 -0.27 -0.37 13.84
C CYS A 381 -1.47 -1.31 13.88
N GLY A 382 -2.46 -1.07 14.74
CA GLY A 382 -3.70 -1.81 14.82
C GLY A 382 -4.67 -1.43 13.70
N TYR A 383 -5.53 -2.35 13.30
CA TYR A 383 -6.63 -2.08 12.38
C TYR A 383 -7.78 -1.40 13.14
N LEU A 384 -8.20 -0.23 12.72
CA LEU A 384 -9.35 0.49 13.27
C LEU A 384 -10.58 0.18 12.41
N GLY A 385 -11.64 -0.36 13.02
CA GLY A 385 -12.84 -0.80 12.30
C GLY A 385 -13.60 0.34 11.62
N ALA A 386 -13.55 1.55 12.19
CA ALA A 386 -14.18 2.75 11.65
C ALA A 386 -13.15 3.89 11.44
N TYR A 387 -11.98 3.56 10.88
CA TYR A 387 -10.92 4.54 10.66
C TYR A 387 -11.37 5.67 9.74
N GLN A 388 -11.33 6.92 10.23
CA GLN A 388 -11.69 8.14 9.50
C GLN A 388 -12.94 7.99 8.62
N GLU A 389 -13.99 7.36 9.16
CA GLU A 389 -15.21 7.10 8.39
C GLU A 389 -15.77 8.38 7.78
N ILE A 390 -16.02 8.35 6.46
CA ILE A 390 -16.54 9.47 5.70
C ILE A 390 -18.04 9.28 5.48
N PHE A 391 -18.81 10.31 5.74
CA PHE A 391 -20.25 10.36 5.45
C PHE A 391 -20.62 11.71 4.87
N ASN A 392 -21.35 11.72 3.75
CA ASN A 392 -21.72 12.95 3.03
C ASN A 392 -20.51 13.88 2.83
N ASN A 393 -19.37 13.33 2.38
CA ASN A 393 -18.12 14.04 2.13
C ASN A 393 -17.50 14.72 3.37
N GLN A 394 -17.85 14.29 4.57
CA GLN A 394 -17.27 14.75 5.82
C GLN A 394 -16.70 13.58 6.62
N VAL A 395 -15.50 13.77 7.18
CA VAL A 395 -14.92 12.82 8.11
C VAL A 395 -15.68 12.87 9.43
N LYS A 396 -16.14 11.73 9.93
CA LYS A 396 -16.79 11.59 11.23
C LYS A 396 -15.76 11.59 12.36
N GLU A 397 -16.22 11.88 13.58
CA GLU A 397 -15.46 11.62 14.82
C GLU A 397 -15.44 10.11 15.09
N THR A 398 -14.57 9.40 14.40
CA THR A 398 -14.32 7.97 14.53
C THR A 398 -12.85 7.72 14.78
N ALA A 399 -12.47 6.46 15.00
CA ALA A 399 -11.11 6.08 15.35
C ALA A 399 -10.06 6.67 14.39
N ILE A 400 -9.00 7.23 14.97
CA ILE A 400 -7.84 7.79 14.27
C ILE A 400 -6.54 7.38 14.97
N TYR A 401 -5.41 7.53 14.26
CA TYR A 401 -4.10 7.55 14.89
C TYR A 401 -3.73 9.00 15.22
N ASP A 402 -3.52 9.28 16.49
CA ASP A 402 -3.32 10.64 16.99
C ASP A 402 -2.00 10.78 17.77
N GLY A 403 -1.46 11.98 17.78
CA GLY A 403 -0.21 12.29 18.46
C GLY A 403 -0.40 12.42 19.97
N ASN A 404 0.39 11.66 20.75
CA ASN A 404 0.48 11.84 22.21
C ASN A 404 1.91 11.57 22.69
N SER A 405 2.59 12.60 23.13
CA SER A 405 4.01 12.51 23.53
C SER A 405 4.29 11.63 24.75
N ALA A 406 3.27 11.21 25.48
CA ALA A 406 3.40 10.27 26.59
C ALA A 406 3.38 8.80 26.12
N ALA A 407 2.82 8.53 24.95
CA ALA A 407 2.73 7.21 24.37
C ALA A 407 4.07 6.75 23.78
N SER A 408 4.24 5.46 23.64
CA SER A 408 5.36 4.89 22.91
C SER A 408 5.30 5.32 21.44
N GLY A 409 6.45 5.62 20.84
CA GLY A 409 6.47 6.17 19.49
C GLY A 409 5.80 7.54 19.32
N GLY A 410 5.18 8.09 20.38
CA GLY A 410 4.51 9.38 20.36
C GLY A 410 3.12 9.36 19.70
N MET A 411 2.52 8.18 19.51
CA MET A 411 1.23 7.99 18.85
C MET A 411 0.29 7.09 19.67
N VAL A 412 -1.00 7.24 19.45
CA VAL A 412 -2.05 6.40 20.03
C VAL A 412 -3.14 6.09 18.99
N ALA A 413 -3.90 5.04 19.19
CA ALA A 413 -5.20 4.88 18.58
C ALA A 413 -6.25 5.55 19.47
N GLY A 414 -6.83 6.64 19.00
CA GLY A 414 -7.80 7.48 19.74
C GLY A 414 -9.19 7.45 19.12
N TRP A 415 -10.15 8.11 19.79
CA TRP A 415 -11.56 8.23 19.36
C TRP A 415 -12.28 6.89 19.15
N LEU A 416 -11.87 5.87 19.87
CA LEU A 416 -12.44 4.53 19.87
C LEU A 416 -13.71 4.44 20.71
N GLY A 417 -14.64 3.55 20.34
CA GLY A 417 -15.85 3.28 21.13
C GLY A 417 -17.11 3.95 20.60
N LYS A 418 -18.15 4.04 21.45
CA LYS A 418 -19.53 4.48 21.13
C LYS A 418 -20.28 3.58 20.13
N ARG A 419 -19.59 2.71 19.44
CA ARG A 419 -20.11 1.70 18.50
C ARG A 419 -19.21 0.48 18.57
N ALA A 420 -19.80 -0.69 18.39
CA ALA A 420 -19.03 -1.93 18.44
C ALA A 420 -17.98 -2.05 17.31
N ASP A 421 -18.25 -1.44 16.17
CA ASP A 421 -17.37 -1.42 14.99
C ASP A 421 -16.33 -0.28 15.00
N ASN A 422 -16.45 0.68 15.92
CA ASN A 422 -15.42 1.70 16.15
C ASN A 422 -14.38 1.18 17.15
N ASP A 423 -13.67 0.15 16.75
CA ASP A 423 -12.78 -0.70 17.54
C ASP A 423 -11.32 -0.65 17.06
N ILE A 424 -10.44 -1.30 17.81
CA ILE A 424 -9.08 -1.60 17.39
C ILE A 424 -8.84 -3.10 17.41
N GLN A 425 -8.16 -3.62 16.37
CA GLN A 425 -7.84 -5.02 16.21
C GLN A 425 -6.37 -5.22 15.79
N TRP A 426 -5.68 -6.14 16.47
CA TRP A 426 -4.43 -6.70 15.98
C TRP A 426 -4.73 -8.07 15.38
N ARG A 427 -4.72 -8.16 14.04
CA ARG A 427 -5.20 -9.33 13.28
C ARG A 427 -4.14 -10.41 13.04
N ASN A 428 -2.88 -10.09 13.30
CA ASN A 428 -1.73 -10.97 13.04
C ASN A 428 -0.90 -11.17 14.32
N VAL A 429 -1.56 -11.46 15.45
CA VAL A 429 -0.87 -11.81 16.69
C VAL A 429 -0.48 -13.28 16.61
N TYR A 430 0.80 -13.50 16.29
CA TYR A 430 1.30 -14.84 16.02
C TYR A 430 1.85 -15.52 17.27
N SER A 431 1.44 -16.77 17.49
CA SER A 431 2.04 -17.67 18.48
C SER A 431 2.50 -18.97 17.82
N GLU A 432 3.75 -19.38 18.02
CA GLU A 432 4.33 -20.59 17.44
C GLU A 432 3.62 -21.85 17.93
N SER A 433 3.34 -21.92 19.22
CA SER A 433 2.82 -23.13 19.86
C SER A 433 1.51 -22.92 20.64
N GLY A 434 0.95 -21.69 20.61
CA GLY A 434 -0.20 -21.36 21.44
C GLY A 434 0.11 -21.43 22.95
N GLY A 435 -0.92 -21.39 23.77
CA GLY A 435 -0.82 -21.49 25.22
C GLY A 435 -1.29 -20.23 25.95
N GLU A 436 -1.00 -20.20 27.26
CA GLU A 436 -1.38 -19.07 28.13
C GLU A 436 -0.38 -17.92 28.01
N TYR A 437 -0.90 -16.71 27.83
CA TYR A 437 -0.12 -15.46 27.77
C TYR A 437 -0.66 -14.45 28.76
N GLU A 438 0.23 -13.62 29.29
CA GLU A 438 -0.12 -12.37 29.92
C GLU A 438 -0.16 -11.29 28.84
N LEU A 439 -1.34 -10.75 28.58
CA LEU A 439 -1.55 -9.56 27.75
C LEU A 439 -1.51 -8.35 28.68
N THR A 440 -0.67 -7.37 28.33
CA THR A 440 -0.67 -6.05 28.96
C THR A 440 -1.14 -5.02 27.95
N VAL A 441 -2.17 -4.26 28.28
CA VAL A 441 -2.67 -3.12 27.49
C VAL A 441 -2.17 -1.84 28.11
N SER A 442 -1.45 -1.03 27.34
CA SER A 442 -1.04 0.33 27.69
C SER A 442 -2.04 1.31 27.10
N PHE A 443 -2.54 2.24 27.92
CA PHE A 443 -3.59 3.16 27.52
C PHE A 443 -3.47 4.53 28.20
N ILE A 444 -4.16 5.54 27.65
CA ILE A 444 -4.25 6.90 28.18
C ILE A 444 -5.73 7.26 28.36
N ALA A 445 -6.11 7.70 29.55
CA ALA A 445 -7.45 8.19 29.85
C ALA A 445 -7.43 9.19 31.00
N GLY A 446 -7.72 10.44 30.70
CA GLY A 446 -7.80 11.52 31.72
C GLY A 446 -9.09 11.50 32.54
N GLU A 447 -10.02 10.62 32.21
CA GLU A 447 -11.28 10.32 32.92
C GLU A 447 -11.49 8.81 32.95
N SER A 448 -12.36 8.31 33.86
CA SER A 448 -12.69 6.89 33.90
C SER A 448 -13.43 6.48 32.65
N ARG A 449 -12.89 5.50 31.93
CA ARG A 449 -13.44 4.91 30.72
C ARG A 449 -13.49 3.40 30.84
N SER A 450 -14.11 2.73 29.87
CA SER A 450 -14.23 1.28 29.87
C SER A 450 -13.91 0.71 28.49
N MET A 451 -13.50 -0.56 28.46
CA MET A 451 -13.29 -1.31 27.23
C MET A 451 -13.54 -2.81 27.45
N THR A 452 -13.86 -3.48 26.37
CA THR A 452 -14.06 -4.93 26.31
C THR A 452 -12.94 -5.56 25.49
N LEU A 453 -12.35 -6.63 26.01
CA LEU A 453 -11.35 -7.45 25.36
C LEU A 453 -12.00 -8.70 24.75
N GLU A 454 -11.76 -8.92 23.47
CA GLU A 454 -12.04 -10.18 22.77
C GLU A 454 -10.74 -10.80 22.25
N VAL A 455 -10.64 -12.12 22.32
CA VAL A 455 -9.57 -12.91 21.70
C VAL A 455 -10.22 -13.93 20.76
N ASN A 456 -9.86 -13.89 19.49
CA ASN A 456 -10.41 -14.78 18.44
C ASN A 456 -11.95 -14.78 18.37
N GLY A 457 -12.58 -13.62 18.58
CA GLY A 457 -14.03 -13.45 18.56
C GLY A 457 -14.76 -13.93 19.82
N SER A 458 -14.03 -14.30 20.87
CA SER A 458 -14.61 -14.68 22.16
C SER A 458 -14.36 -13.61 23.21
N LEU A 459 -15.43 -13.20 23.90
CA LEU A 459 -15.34 -12.28 25.04
C LEU A 459 -14.40 -12.86 26.11
N THR A 460 -13.38 -12.10 26.47
CA THR A 460 -12.37 -12.50 27.46
C THR A 460 -12.53 -11.73 28.76
N GLN A 461 -12.70 -10.39 28.69
CA GLN A 461 -12.75 -9.53 29.88
C GLN A 461 -13.42 -8.19 29.56
N ASN A 462 -14.17 -7.66 30.56
CA ASN A 462 -14.58 -6.25 30.60
C ASN A 462 -13.73 -5.49 31.62
N PHE A 463 -13.29 -4.30 31.27
CA PHE A 463 -12.53 -3.38 32.11
C PHE A 463 -13.34 -2.11 32.30
N ASP A 464 -13.81 -1.85 33.53
CA ASP A 464 -14.79 -0.80 33.82
C ASP A 464 -14.17 0.50 34.30
N ASP A 465 -12.93 0.50 34.78
CA ASP A 465 -12.26 1.66 35.39
C ASP A 465 -10.88 1.91 34.79
N CYS A 466 -10.84 2.16 33.49
CA CYS A 466 -9.61 2.53 32.81
C CYS A 466 -9.31 4.02 33.02
N TYR A 467 -8.38 4.33 33.91
CA TYR A 467 -8.01 5.68 34.28
C TYR A 467 -6.50 5.84 34.48
N SER A 468 -5.88 6.78 33.76
CA SER A 468 -4.45 7.05 33.85
C SER A 468 -4.11 8.34 34.60
N ASN A 469 -5.08 8.97 35.22
CA ASN A 469 -5.01 10.25 35.95
C ASN A 469 -4.83 11.50 35.09
N ALA A 470 -4.45 11.40 33.83
CA ALA A 470 -4.32 12.53 32.89
C ALA A 470 -4.21 12.04 31.46
N TRP A 471 -4.53 12.92 30.48
CA TRP A 471 -4.39 12.66 29.05
C TRP A 471 -2.93 12.65 28.54
N ASN A 472 -1.98 12.86 29.41
CA ASN A 472 -0.54 12.80 29.12
C ASN A 472 0.20 11.81 30.03
N LYS A 473 -0.48 10.77 30.49
CA LYS A 473 0.09 9.68 31.30
C LYS A 473 -0.41 8.35 30.78
N VAL A 474 0.51 7.40 30.65
CA VAL A 474 0.19 6.00 30.34
C VAL A 474 -0.14 5.25 31.64
N ALA A 475 -1.18 4.45 31.59
CA ALA A 475 -1.49 3.40 32.56
C ALA A 475 -1.51 2.05 31.88
N THR A 476 -1.41 0.99 32.65
CA THR A 476 -1.44 -0.38 32.14
C THR A 476 -2.44 -1.23 32.90
N LEU A 477 -2.99 -2.21 32.22
CA LEU A 477 -3.73 -3.31 32.83
C LEU A 477 -3.26 -4.63 32.22
N SER A 478 -3.35 -5.72 32.97
CA SER A 478 -2.94 -7.03 32.49
C SER A 478 -4.06 -8.06 32.64
N GLN A 479 -4.14 -8.97 31.67
CA GLN A 479 -5.10 -10.05 31.61
C GLN A 479 -4.44 -11.32 31.09
N ARG A 480 -4.74 -12.47 31.70
CA ARG A 480 -4.37 -13.76 31.14
C ARG A 480 -5.29 -14.10 29.98
N ILE A 481 -4.71 -14.50 28.87
CA ILE A 481 -5.41 -14.90 27.66
C ILE A 481 -4.87 -16.22 27.13
N GLN A 482 -5.72 -16.91 26.35
CA GLN A 482 -5.34 -18.13 25.64
C GLN A 482 -5.15 -17.82 24.16
N LEU A 483 -3.95 -18.06 23.62
CA LEU A 483 -3.69 -18.00 22.19
C LEU A 483 -3.67 -19.41 21.59
N LYS A 484 -4.15 -19.54 20.36
CA LYS A 484 -3.98 -20.76 19.54
C LYS A 484 -2.65 -20.71 18.77
N PRO A 485 -2.09 -21.85 18.35
CA PRO A 485 -0.99 -21.84 17.39
C PRO A 485 -1.37 -21.12 16.09
N GLY A 486 -0.44 -20.33 15.54
CA GLY A 486 -0.69 -19.51 14.37
C GLY A 486 -1.21 -18.11 14.69
N ASP A 487 -1.91 -17.51 13.74
CA ASP A 487 -2.44 -16.15 13.86
C ASP A 487 -3.65 -16.08 14.78
N ASN A 488 -3.66 -15.07 15.64
CA ASN A 488 -4.74 -14.74 16.54
C ASN A 488 -5.19 -13.30 16.31
N ILE A 489 -6.42 -13.00 16.69
CA ILE A 489 -6.99 -11.65 16.68
C ILE A 489 -7.21 -11.22 18.12
N ILE A 490 -6.63 -10.08 18.50
CA ILE A 490 -6.92 -9.40 19.75
C ILE A 490 -7.69 -8.13 19.39
N ARG A 491 -8.84 -7.91 20.02
CA ARG A 491 -9.74 -6.82 19.76
C ARG A 491 -10.10 -6.10 21.05
N LEU A 492 -10.08 -4.76 20.99
CA LEU A 492 -10.62 -3.90 22.06
C LEU A 492 -11.73 -3.03 21.48
N TYR A 493 -12.87 -2.96 22.19
CA TYR A 493 -14.03 -2.17 21.76
C TYR A 493 -14.89 -1.72 22.95
N ASN A 494 -15.78 -0.76 22.67
CA ASN A 494 -16.88 -0.40 23.56
C ASN A 494 -18.09 0.04 22.74
N ALA A 495 -19.18 -0.72 22.81
CA ALA A 495 -20.38 -0.45 22.01
C ALA A 495 -21.19 0.77 22.47
N ALA A 496 -20.99 1.24 23.71
CA ALA A 496 -21.86 2.24 24.35
C ALA A 496 -21.16 3.56 24.71
N ALA A 497 -19.86 3.52 25.03
CA ALA A 497 -19.12 4.66 25.54
C ALA A 497 -17.76 4.83 24.85
N TRP A 498 -17.12 5.98 25.02
CA TRP A 498 -15.75 6.19 24.58
C TRP A 498 -14.78 5.27 25.32
N MET A 499 -13.83 4.71 24.59
CA MET A 499 -12.71 3.95 25.14
C MET A 499 -11.56 4.86 25.57
N PRO A 500 -10.59 4.37 26.39
CA PRO A 500 -9.27 4.96 26.48
C PRO A 500 -8.60 5.07 25.11
N ASP A 501 -7.68 6.01 24.96
CA ASP A 501 -6.74 5.99 23.86
C ASP A 501 -5.74 4.84 24.08
N ILE A 502 -5.50 4.05 23.06
CA ILE A 502 -4.67 2.84 23.15
C ILE A 502 -3.26 3.14 22.63
N ASP A 503 -2.27 2.99 23.51
CA ASP A 503 -0.85 3.11 23.20
C ASP A 503 -0.33 1.83 22.52
N CYS A 504 -0.30 0.72 23.24
CA CYS A 504 0.17 -0.54 22.70
C CYS A 504 -0.38 -1.75 23.48
N ILE A 505 -0.19 -2.93 22.92
CA ILE A 505 -0.31 -4.19 23.67
C ILE A 505 1.03 -4.91 23.70
N SER A 506 1.30 -5.59 24.85
CA SER A 506 2.45 -6.46 25.01
C SER A 506 2.02 -7.86 25.45
N LEU A 507 2.75 -8.86 24.97
CA LEU A 507 2.45 -10.26 25.20
C LEU A 507 3.65 -10.97 25.82
N ARG A 508 3.44 -11.71 26.89
CA ARG A 508 4.43 -12.57 27.52
C ARG A 508 3.84 -13.95 27.72
N LYS A 509 4.47 -14.97 27.14
CA LYS A 509 4.04 -16.36 27.33
C LYS A 509 4.30 -16.79 28.75
N LEU A 510 3.29 -17.35 29.41
CA LEU A 510 3.43 -17.85 30.78
C LEU A 510 4.22 -19.18 30.80
N GLY A 511 5.16 -19.30 31.75
CA GLY A 511 6.04 -20.44 31.85
C GLY A 511 7.23 -20.45 30.88
N ALA A 512 7.42 -19.37 30.11
CA ALA A 512 8.64 -19.15 29.33
C ALA A 512 9.50 -18.10 30.03
N ASP A 513 10.80 -18.38 30.14
CA ASP A 513 11.76 -17.47 30.78
C ASP A 513 12.26 -16.40 29.81
N ASP A 514 12.30 -16.72 28.50
CA ASP A 514 12.82 -15.88 27.43
C ASP A 514 11.82 -15.69 26.28
N ARG A 515 12.18 -14.85 25.31
CA ARG A 515 11.46 -14.69 24.04
C ARG A 515 11.38 -16.03 23.30
N ILE A 516 10.25 -16.30 22.67
CA ILE A 516 9.98 -17.55 21.96
C ILE A 516 10.61 -17.48 20.55
N PRO A 517 11.60 -18.32 20.24
CA PRO A 517 12.13 -18.40 18.88
C PRO A 517 11.12 -19.13 17.98
N LEU A 518 10.97 -18.61 16.75
CA LEU A 518 10.16 -19.26 15.73
C LEU A 518 10.93 -20.36 15.04
N GLY A 519 10.25 -21.46 14.71
CA GLY A 519 10.82 -22.54 13.90
C GLY A 519 11.23 -22.06 12.50
N ILE A 520 12.14 -22.79 11.86
CA ILE A 520 12.49 -22.55 10.46
C ILE A 520 11.30 -22.95 9.60
N ARG A 521 10.75 -22.00 8.87
CA ARG A 521 9.65 -22.23 7.93
C ARG A 521 10.18 -22.36 6.52
N PRO A 522 9.69 -23.30 5.72
CA PRO A 522 9.97 -23.29 4.29
C PRO A 522 9.40 -22.02 3.68
N ILE A 523 10.14 -21.38 2.78
CA ILE A 523 9.62 -20.28 1.97
C ILE A 523 8.42 -20.83 1.21
N ALA A 524 7.24 -20.25 1.43
CA ALA A 524 6.07 -20.60 0.66
C ALA A 524 6.40 -20.27 -0.80
N ASN A 525 6.38 -21.27 -1.68
CA ASN A 525 6.56 -21.03 -3.10
C ASN A 525 5.53 -19.98 -3.53
N ALA A 526 6.00 -18.88 -4.08
CA ALA A 526 5.16 -17.87 -4.70
C ALA A 526 4.42 -18.51 -5.89
N GLY A 527 3.26 -19.00 -5.61
CA GLY A 527 2.44 -19.71 -6.59
C GLY A 527 1.29 -20.38 -5.87
N SER A 528 0.19 -19.63 -5.71
CA SER A 528 -1.09 -20.20 -5.34
C SER A 528 -1.41 -21.39 -6.22
N ALA A 529 -1.76 -22.48 -5.59
CA ALA A 529 -2.56 -23.59 -6.14
C ALA A 529 -2.16 -24.08 -7.54
N CYS A 530 -0.92 -24.55 -7.71
CA CYS A 530 -0.68 -25.62 -8.66
C CYS A 530 -0.76 -26.94 -7.88
N THR A 531 -1.94 -27.54 -7.87
CA THR A 531 -2.19 -28.87 -7.29
C THR A 531 -1.69 -30.00 -8.19
N THR A 532 -0.86 -29.70 -9.20
CA THR A 532 -0.22 -30.68 -10.07
C THR A 532 1.28 -30.74 -9.84
N ALA A 533 1.81 -31.95 -9.73
CA ALA A 533 3.17 -32.33 -9.37
C ALA A 533 4.31 -31.84 -10.31
N ASP A 534 4.04 -30.94 -11.27
CA ASP A 534 4.92 -30.68 -12.42
C ASP A 534 5.37 -29.22 -12.61
N CYS A 535 5.41 -28.41 -11.57
CA CYS A 535 5.96 -27.05 -11.70
C CYS A 535 7.49 -27.05 -11.59
N CYS A 536 8.18 -26.70 -12.68
CA CYS A 536 9.62 -26.53 -12.75
C CYS A 536 9.98 -25.05 -12.81
N TYR A 537 11.04 -24.64 -12.09
CA TYR A 537 11.55 -23.28 -12.11
C TYR A 537 13.05 -23.30 -12.46
N ASN A 538 13.55 -22.30 -13.18
CA ASN A 538 14.99 -22.13 -13.38
C ASN A 538 15.67 -21.62 -12.09
N VAL A 539 16.99 -21.55 -12.11
CA VAL A 539 17.79 -21.08 -10.97
C VAL A 539 17.55 -19.60 -10.60
N LYS A 540 16.84 -18.84 -11.45
CA LYS A 540 16.40 -17.46 -11.23
C LYS A 540 14.96 -17.38 -10.70
N GLY A 541 14.30 -18.52 -10.41
CA GLY A 541 12.93 -18.58 -9.92
C GLY A 541 11.83 -18.40 -10.99
N GLN A 542 12.17 -18.34 -12.27
CA GLN A 542 11.19 -18.23 -13.36
C GLN A 542 10.61 -19.60 -13.70
N ARG A 543 9.30 -19.67 -13.89
CA ARG A 543 8.59 -20.91 -14.27
C ARG A 543 9.08 -21.38 -15.64
N MET A 544 9.39 -22.64 -15.73
CA MET A 544 9.83 -23.31 -16.97
C MET A 544 8.82 -24.39 -17.40
N ASP A 545 8.84 -24.72 -18.68
CA ASP A 545 8.20 -25.94 -19.15
C ASP A 545 8.86 -27.15 -18.48
N ALA A 546 8.07 -28.10 -18.01
CA ALA A 546 8.55 -29.30 -17.34
C ALA A 546 9.54 -30.12 -18.19
N ASN A 547 9.54 -29.93 -19.51
CA ASN A 547 10.40 -30.60 -20.46
C ASN A 547 11.60 -29.77 -20.98
N ALA A 548 11.74 -28.52 -20.54
CA ALA A 548 12.86 -27.68 -20.96
C ALA A 548 14.20 -28.28 -20.53
N ALA A 549 15.20 -28.29 -21.43
CA ALA A 549 16.55 -28.71 -21.12
C ALA A 549 17.25 -27.70 -20.19
N GLY A 550 18.16 -28.16 -19.34
CA GLY A 550 18.93 -27.33 -18.43
C GLY A 550 18.72 -27.64 -16.95
N ILE A 551 19.19 -26.73 -16.09
CA ILE A 551 19.06 -26.88 -14.63
C ILE A 551 17.72 -26.29 -14.19
N SER A 552 16.86 -27.12 -13.62
CA SER A 552 15.59 -26.70 -13.02
C SER A 552 15.50 -27.09 -11.54
N ILE A 553 14.60 -26.44 -10.81
CA ILE A 553 14.26 -26.80 -9.43
C ILE A 553 12.87 -27.43 -9.46
N GLN A 554 12.77 -28.70 -9.09
CA GLN A 554 11.53 -29.45 -8.96
C GLN A 554 11.38 -29.92 -7.52
N GLN A 555 10.25 -29.62 -6.90
CA GLN A 555 9.98 -30.00 -5.49
C GLN A 555 11.14 -29.63 -4.53
N GLY A 556 11.77 -28.45 -4.73
CA GLY A 556 12.89 -27.98 -3.93
C GLY A 556 14.25 -28.68 -4.22
N ARG A 557 14.32 -29.57 -5.21
CA ARG A 557 15.55 -30.26 -5.61
C ARG A 557 16.05 -29.77 -6.97
N LYS A 558 17.37 -29.63 -7.09
CA LYS A 558 18.05 -29.27 -8.34
C LYS A 558 18.04 -30.46 -9.28
N VAL A 559 17.45 -30.34 -10.43
CA VAL A 559 17.35 -31.40 -11.45
C VAL A 559 18.04 -30.92 -12.74
N LEU A 560 18.97 -31.70 -13.26
CA LEU A 560 19.59 -31.46 -14.55
C LEU A 560 18.89 -32.33 -15.60
N LYS A 561 18.30 -31.71 -16.63
CA LYS A 561 17.74 -32.41 -17.79
C LYS A 561 18.70 -32.24 -18.96
N PRO A 562 19.20 -33.32 -19.56
CA PRO A 562 20.04 -33.23 -20.76
C PRO A 562 19.24 -32.68 -21.94
N GLU A 563 19.89 -31.98 -22.86
CA GLU A 563 19.32 -31.66 -24.14
C GLU A 563 18.89 -32.95 -24.84
N ALA A 564 17.67 -32.97 -25.38
CA ALA A 564 17.24 -34.09 -26.19
C ALA A 564 18.16 -34.14 -27.43
N GLY A 565 19.02 -35.13 -27.48
CA GLY A 565 19.89 -35.33 -28.61
C GLY A 565 19.11 -35.50 -29.92
N CYS A 566 19.63 -34.87 -30.99
CA CYS A 566 19.21 -35.10 -32.34
C CYS A 566 19.31 -36.59 -32.74
#